data_28d1585f9205b43028ea2d5e9d972826
#
_entry.id   28d1585f9205b43028ea2d5e9d972826
#
_cell.length_a   1.000
_cell.length_b   1.000
_cell.length_c   1.000
_cell.angle_alpha   90.00
_cell.angle_beta   90.00
_cell.angle_gamma   90.00
#
_symmetry.space_group_name_H-M   'P 1'
#
loop_
_entity.id
_entity.type
_entity.pdbx_description
1 polymer ?
#
loop_
_entity_poly.entity_id
_entity_poly.type
_entity_poly.pdbx_seq_one_letter_code
_entity_poly.pdbx_strand_id
1 'polypeptide(L)' 'MTPQEFIDALAALAWKQSDFCRKTGVSKDTPSRWASGKTPIPAWAPAYLGAMLDLAALHAKYIAPKAEPID' A
#
# COMPACT_ATOMS: atom_id res chain seq x y z
N MET A 1 6.37 12.08 -0.46
CA MET A 1 5.16 11.51 0.17
C MET A 1 5.11 11.94 1.62
N THR A 2 3.96 12.39 2.05
CA THR A 2 3.77 12.79 3.45
C THR A 2 3.37 11.56 4.26
N PRO A 3 3.53 11.62 5.59
CA PRO A 3 3.06 10.51 6.42
C PRO A 3 1.58 10.19 6.20
N GLN A 4 0.75 11.21 6.02
CA GLN A 4 -0.67 10.97 5.81
C GLN A 4 -0.92 10.29 4.47
N GLU A 5 -0.16 10.67 3.44
CA GLU A 5 -0.29 10.02 2.14
C GLU A 5 0.09 8.54 2.22
N PHE A 6 1.09 8.23 3.03
CA PHE A 6 1.49 6.85 3.24
C PHE A 6 0.37 6.06 3.92
N ILE A 7 -0.20 6.63 4.98
CA ILE A 7 -1.30 5.99 5.69
C ILE A 7 -2.49 5.79 4.76
N ASP A 8 -2.81 6.80 3.96
CA ASP A 8 -3.94 6.72 3.03
C ASP A 8 -3.71 5.65 1.96
N ALA A 9 -2.48 5.52 1.47
CA ALA A 9 -2.17 4.52 0.46
C ALA A 9 -2.34 3.11 1.01
N LEU A 10 -1.88 2.87 2.24
CA LEU A 10 -2.07 1.56 2.86
C LEU A 10 -3.56 1.27 3.05
N ALA A 11 -4.31 2.26 3.48
CA ALA A 11 -5.75 2.09 3.66
C ALA A 11 -6.44 1.76 2.34
N ALA A 12 -6.04 2.44 1.28
CA ALA A 12 -6.62 2.19 -0.04
C ALA A 12 -6.32 0.78 -0.54
N LEU A 13 -5.16 0.24 -0.14
CA LEU A 13 -4.79 -1.13 -0.49
C LEU A 13 -5.35 -2.16 0.48
N ALA A 14 -5.96 -1.70 1.57
CA ALA A 14 -6.41 -2.56 2.65
C ALA A 14 -5.26 -3.34 3.29
N TRP A 15 -4.08 -2.72 3.34
CA TRP A 15 -2.89 -3.32 3.93
C TRP A 15 -2.70 -2.79 5.33
N LYS A 16 -2.26 -3.66 6.22
CA LYS A 16 -1.71 -3.25 7.50
C LYS A 16 -0.24 -2.94 7.33
N GLN A 17 0.35 -2.29 8.32
CA GLN A 17 1.78 -2.03 8.29
C GLN A 17 2.58 -3.33 8.21
N SER A 18 2.11 -4.37 8.90
CA SER A 18 2.78 -5.66 8.83
C SER A 18 2.73 -6.27 7.43
N ASP A 19 1.65 -6.04 6.71
CA ASP A 19 1.56 -6.50 5.33
C ASP A 19 2.60 -5.81 4.46
N PHE A 20 2.77 -4.51 4.66
CA PHE A 20 3.76 -3.75 3.92
C PHE A 20 5.17 -4.28 4.20
N CYS A 21 5.47 -4.55 5.46
CA CYS A 21 6.77 -5.09 5.82
C CYS A 21 7.02 -6.44 5.16
N ARG A 22 6.02 -7.29 5.18
CA ARG A 22 6.16 -8.62 4.59
C ARG A 22 6.38 -8.55 3.09
N LYS A 23 5.72 -7.59 2.42
CA LYS A 23 5.83 -7.49 0.97
C LYS A 23 7.10 -6.80 0.51
N THR A 24 7.65 -5.89 1.30
CA THR A 24 8.81 -5.11 0.89
C THR A 24 10.10 -5.53 1.56
N GLY A 25 10.02 -6.28 2.66
CA GLY A 25 11.20 -6.69 3.38
C GLY A 25 11.78 -5.65 4.32
N VAL A 26 11.11 -4.52 4.53
CA VAL A 26 11.59 -3.54 5.48
C VAL A 26 11.33 -4.03 6.89
N SER A 27 12.05 -3.47 7.87
CA SER A 27 11.88 -3.88 9.26
C SER A 27 10.51 -3.47 9.75
N LYS A 28 10.03 -4.16 10.77
CA LYS A 28 8.68 -3.95 11.24
C LYS A 28 8.43 -2.56 11.80
N ASP A 29 9.49 -1.86 12.22
CA ASP A 29 9.36 -0.51 12.77
C ASP A 29 9.32 0.57 11.69
N THR A 30 9.74 0.24 10.48
CA THR A 30 9.89 1.22 9.42
C THR A 30 8.57 1.90 9.05
N PRO A 31 7.49 1.17 8.78
CA PRO A 31 6.23 1.85 8.42
C PRO A 31 5.70 2.71 9.55
N SER A 32 5.91 2.29 10.78
CA SER A 32 5.48 3.08 11.94
C SER A 32 6.22 4.41 12.01
N ARG A 33 7.52 4.40 11.75
CA ARG A 33 8.31 5.62 11.75
C ARG A 33 7.91 6.56 10.62
N TRP A 34 7.60 6.00 9.46
CA TRP A 34 7.12 6.80 8.34
C TRP A 34 5.77 7.42 8.64
N ALA A 35 4.87 6.64 9.23
CA ALA A 35 3.53 7.12 9.53
C ALA A 35 3.54 8.20 10.62
N SER A 36 4.50 8.14 11.53
CA SER A 36 4.60 9.13 12.60
C SER A 36 5.46 10.34 12.22
N GLY A 37 6.11 10.28 11.06
CA GLY A 37 6.97 11.37 10.61
C GLY A 37 8.36 11.37 11.22
N LYS A 38 8.72 10.33 11.97
CA LYS A 38 10.06 10.27 12.59
C LYS A 38 11.16 10.08 11.58
N THR A 39 10.86 9.38 10.49
CA THR A 39 11.84 9.09 9.46
C THR A 39 11.24 9.49 8.12
N PRO A 40 11.99 10.16 7.25
CA PRO A 40 11.46 10.52 5.95
C PRO A 40 11.20 9.29 5.11
N ILE A 41 10.17 9.37 4.30
CA ILE A 41 9.79 8.28 3.42
C ILE A 41 10.66 8.34 2.18
N PRO A 42 11.39 7.27 1.86
CA PRO A 42 12.27 7.28 0.70
C PRO A 42 11.49 7.29 -0.61
N ALA A 43 12.15 7.71 -1.66
CA ALA A 43 11.49 7.88 -2.95
C ALA A 43 10.90 6.59 -3.52
N TRP A 44 11.48 5.45 -3.19
CA TRP A 44 10.96 4.19 -3.73
C TRP A 44 9.59 3.83 -3.16
N ALA A 45 9.27 4.32 -1.96
CA ALA A 45 8.02 3.95 -1.31
C ALA A 45 6.80 4.49 -2.05
N PRO A 46 6.72 5.78 -2.39
CA PRO A 46 5.58 6.24 -3.17
C PRO A 46 5.53 5.60 -4.56
N ALA A 47 6.68 5.33 -5.16
CA ALA A 47 6.70 4.66 -6.46
C ALA A 47 6.13 3.25 -6.36
N TYR A 48 6.53 2.52 -5.32
CA TYR A 48 6.04 1.17 -5.10
C TYR A 48 4.53 1.17 -4.80
N LEU A 49 4.10 2.04 -3.89
CA LEU A 49 2.70 2.09 -3.51
C LEU A 49 1.83 2.55 -4.67
N GLY A 50 2.32 3.49 -5.48
CA GLY A 50 1.60 3.92 -6.66
C GLY A 50 1.40 2.78 -7.64
N ALA A 51 2.44 1.99 -7.85
CA ALA A 51 2.34 0.82 -8.73
C ALA A 51 1.36 -0.20 -8.18
N MET A 52 1.38 -0.42 -6.86
CA MET A 52 0.46 -1.37 -6.25
C MET A 52 -0.98 -0.89 -6.34
N LEU A 53 -1.21 0.40 -6.17
CA LEU A 53 -2.54 0.96 -6.30
C LEU A 53 -3.06 0.83 -7.73
N ASP A 54 -2.21 1.10 -8.71
CA ASP A 54 -2.59 0.92 -10.10
C ASP A 54 -2.90 -0.53 -10.41
N LEU A 55 -2.09 -1.42 -9.89
CA LEU A 55 -2.29 -2.84 -10.09
C LEU A 55 -3.59 -3.31 -9.45
N ALA A 56 -3.87 -2.82 -8.26
CA ALA A 56 -5.11 -3.17 -7.57
C ALA A 56 -6.32 -2.67 -8.33
N ALA A 57 -6.24 -1.47 -8.90
CA ALA A 57 -7.33 -0.92 -9.69
C ALA A 57 -7.55 -1.74 -10.95
N LEU A 58 -6.47 -2.14 -11.61
CA LEU A 58 -6.56 -2.97 -12.79
C LEU A 58 -7.15 -4.33 -12.46
N HIS A 59 -6.70 -4.92 -11.38
CA HIS A 59 -7.19 -6.20 -10.94
C HIS A 59 -8.70 -6.14 -10.65
N ALA A 60 -9.12 -5.10 -9.95
CA ALA A 60 -10.52 -4.94 -9.62
C ALA A 60 -11.36 -4.75 -10.86
N LYS A 61 -10.80 -4.07 -11.86
CA LYS A 61 -11.56 -3.75 -13.06
C LYS A 61 -11.70 -4.95 -14.01
N TYR A 62 -10.66 -5.77 -14.11
CA TYR A 62 -10.65 -6.81 -15.15
C TYR A 62 -10.60 -8.23 -14.62
N ILE A 63 -10.04 -8.47 -13.46
CA ILE A 63 -9.72 -9.81 -13.02
C ILE A 63 -10.43 -10.20 -11.75
N ALA A 64 -10.60 -9.26 -10.83
CA ALA A 64 -11.09 -9.59 -9.51
C ALA A 64 -12.41 -10.33 -9.58
N PRO A 65 -12.53 -11.39 -8.84
CA PRO A 65 -13.80 -12.08 -8.79
C PRO A 65 -14.81 -11.19 -8.11
N LYS A 66 -15.93 -11.05 -8.74
CA LYS A 66 -16.99 -10.29 -8.13
C LYS A 66 -17.89 -11.21 -7.43
N ALA A 67 -18.45 -10.71 -6.42
CA ALA A 67 -19.42 -11.49 -5.72
C ALA A 67 -20.62 -11.72 -6.59
N GLU A 68 -20.84 -10.87 -7.52
CA GLU A 68 -22.02 -11.04 -8.29
C GLU A 68 -21.83 -12.18 -9.24
N PRO A 69 -22.82 -12.93 -9.45
CA PRO A 69 -22.73 -14.08 -10.31
C PRO A 69 -22.59 -13.62 -11.71
N ILE A 70 -21.90 -14.40 -12.43
CA ILE A 70 -21.84 -14.16 -13.75
C ILE A 70 -22.85 -14.94 -14.36
N ASP A 71 -23.64 -14.76 -14.78
CA ASP A 71 -24.55 -15.58 -15.30
C ASP A 71 -24.56 -15.73 -16.61
#